data_91046019e87a31c1fb83c57feaa7f881
#
_entry.id   91046019e87a31c1fb83c57feaa7f881
#
_cell.length_a   1.000
_cell.length_b   1.000
_cell.length_c   1.000
_cell.angle_alpha   90.00
_cell.angle_beta   90.00
_cell.angle_gamma   90.00
#
_symmetry.space_group_name_H-M   'P 1'
#
loop_
_entity.id
_entity.type
_entity.pdbx_description
1 polymer ?
#
loop_
_entity_poly.entity_id
_entity_poly.type
_entity_poly.pdbx_seq_one_letter_code
_entity_poly.pdbx_strand_id
1 'polypeptide(L)'
;FADPQHSVSDQVLRAYEYRDNWVNRLILGDSLVVMNSLLHYEGLGGQVQMIYMDPPYGVRFGSNFQPFVRRTEVRHNDDDDVTREPEMVQAYRDTWELGIHSYLTYMRDRLLVSRELLGPSGSVFVQISDENLHHLRELMDEVFGADNLVAVIAFTKTTVATSLLLPTVCDFVLWYAKDRSAVKFRSLFLPKKLGDEGATRYNFLELPDGTRRRLTKEEQEGSVAAPASGRLYTTTDLKSQGFRQFTTVPFAFQGQEYHPGPNMNWKTTLQGLERLAGQSRIVVEGNSLRYLRYFDDYPVNPLSNVWTDIGGIQTRTDPKVYVVQTTNKAIMRCMLMTTDPGDLVLD
;
A
#
# COMPACT_ATOMS: atom_id res chain seq x y z
N PHE A 1 -26.64 -16.79 -18.72
CA PHE A 1 -27.62 -17.41 -19.64
C PHE A 1 -28.99 -17.13 -19.07
N ALA A 2 -29.79 -16.30 -19.77
CA ALA A 2 -31.16 -16.03 -19.38
C ALA A 2 -32.02 -17.29 -19.69
N ASP A 3 -32.64 -17.85 -18.65
CA ASP A 3 -33.64 -18.88 -18.82
C ASP A 3 -34.94 -18.20 -19.28
N PRO A 4 -35.45 -18.46 -20.51
CA PRO A 4 -36.64 -17.77 -21.03
C PRO A 4 -37.92 -18.10 -20.27
N GLN A 5 -37.91 -19.08 -19.36
CA GLN A 5 -39.06 -19.48 -18.55
C GLN A 5 -39.18 -18.75 -17.22
N HIS A 6 -38.15 -17.97 -16.82
CA HIS A 6 -38.13 -17.24 -15.54
C HIS A 6 -37.85 -15.77 -15.77
N SER A 7 -38.39 -14.91 -14.95
CA SER A 7 -38.10 -13.48 -15.01
C SER A 7 -36.64 -13.19 -14.65
N VAL A 8 -36.05 -12.12 -15.21
CA VAL A 8 -34.65 -11.73 -14.93
C VAL A 8 -34.46 -11.52 -13.43
N SER A 9 -35.45 -10.95 -12.74
CA SER A 9 -35.39 -10.77 -11.27
C SER A 9 -35.36 -12.11 -10.52
N ASP A 10 -36.11 -13.11 -10.95
CA ASP A 10 -36.13 -14.44 -10.30
C ASP A 10 -34.80 -15.19 -10.55
N GLN A 11 -34.19 -14.99 -11.70
CA GLN A 11 -32.90 -15.59 -12.04
C GLN A 11 -31.78 -14.97 -11.22
N VAL A 12 -31.77 -13.64 -11.06
CA VAL A 12 -30.84 -12.90 -10.22
C VAL A 12 -30.95 -13.35 -8.77
N LEU A 13 -32.17 -13.41 -8.21
CA LEU A 13 -32.40 -13.89 -6.86
C LEU A 13 -31.87 -15.31 -6.63
N ARG A 14 -32.12 -16.24 -7.57
CA ARG A 14 -31.64 -17.63 -7.44
C ARG A 14 -30.14 -17.78 -7.60
N ALA A 15 -29.51 -16.95 -8.43
CA ALA A 15 -28.06 -16.99 -8.64
C ALA A 15 -27.28 -16.57 -7.39
N TYR A 16 -27.85 -15.69 -6.56
CA TYR A 16 -27.17 -15.11 -5.40
C TYR A 16 -27.78 -15.48 -4.05
N GLU A 17 -28.86 -16.25 -4.00
CA GLU A 17 -29.45 -16.73 -2.74
C GLU A 17 -28.60 -17.90 -2.20
N TYR A 18 -27.89 -17.63 -1.09
CA TYR A 18 -27.08 -18.63 -0.39
C TYR A 18 -27.80 -19.06 0.89
N ARG A 19 -28.15 -20.33 1.00
CA ARG A 19 -28.94 -20.89 2.12
C ARG A 19 -28.11 -21.44 3.28
N ASP A 20 -26.80 -21.64 3.03
CA ASP A 20 -25.87 -22.24 3.99
C ASP A 20 -24.97 -21.19 4.65
N ASN A 21 -24.07 -21.65 5.56
CA ASN A 21 -23.06 -20.78 6.17
C ASN A 21 -22.24 -20.05 5.10
N TRP A 22 -21.86 -18.79 5.39
CA TRP A 22 -21.08 -17.97 4.47
C TRP A 22 -19.82 -18.69 4.00
N VAL A 23 -19.61 -18.75 2.68
CA VAL A 23 -18.40 -19.21 2.01
C VAL A 23 -17.92 -18.17 1.01
N ASN A 24 -16.63 -18.20 0.67
CA ASN A 24 -16.10 -17.35 -0.39
C ASN A 24 -16.81 -17.68 -1.71
N ARG A 25 -17.21 -16.64 -2.42
CA ARG A 25 -17.94 -16.75 -3.69
C ARG A 25 -17.15 -16.10 -4.81
N LEU A 26 -17.13 -16.77 -5.97
CA LEU A 26 -16.70 -16.18 -7.23
C LEU A 26 -17.96 -15.95 -8.06
N ILE A 27 -18.24 -14.70 -8.39
CA ILE A 27 -19.45 -14.28 -9.10
C ILE A 27 -19.03 -13.77 -10.48
N LEU A 28 -19.52 -14.41 -11.53
CA LEU A 28 -19.30 -13.98 -12.91
C LEU A 28 -20.42 -13.05 -13.36
N GLY A 29 -20.08 -11.87 -13.87
CA GLY A 29 -21.04 -10.91 -14.38
C GLY A 29 -20.51 -9.48 -14.39
N ASP A 30 -21.33 -8.53 -14.85
CA ASP A 30 -21.01 -7.11 -14.74
C ASP A 30 -20.99 -6.69 -13.26
N SER A 31 -19.90 -6.08 -12.83
CA SER A 31 -19.67 -5.73 -11.42
C SER A 31 -20.74 -4.77 -10.86
N LEU A 32 -21.30 -3.86 -11.68
CA LEU A 32 -22.36 -2.95 -11.25
C LEU A 32 -23.65 -3.72 -10.92
N VAL A 33 -24.03 -4.67 -11.78
CA VAL A 33 -25.21 -5.53 -11.58
C VAL A 33 -25.01 -6.41 -10.34
N VAL A 34 -23.83 -7.01 -10.20
CA VAL A 34 -23.48 -7.84 -9.04
C VAL A 34 -23.55 -7.04 -7.76
N MET A 35 -22.87 -5.88 -7.68
CA MET A 35 -22.88 -5.03 -6.48
C MET A 35 -24.28 -4.53 -6.12
N ASN A 36 -25.10 -4.15 -7.10
CA ASN A 36 -26.52 -3.79 -6.85
C ASN A 36 -27.31 -4.98 -6.31
N SER A 37 -27.05 -6.18 -6.79
CA SER A 37 -27.72 -7.40 -6.29
C SER A 37 -27.31 -7.68 -4.85
N LEU A 38 -26.02 -7.57 -4.52
CA LEU A 38 -25.52 -7.71 -3.14
C LEU A 38 -26.13 -6.66 -2.21
N LEU A 39 -26.27 -5.42 -2.67
CA LEU A 39 -26.84 -4.33 -1.90
C LEU A 39 -28.33 -4.53 -1.62
N HIS A 40 -29.12 -4.80 -2.67
CA HIS A 40 -30.59 -4.75 -2.59
C HIS A 40 -31.24 -6.10 -2.23
N TYR A 41 -30.67 -7.22 -2.66
CA TYR A 41 -31.27 -8.54 -2.44
C TYR A 41 -30.62 -9.32 -1.31
N GLU A 42 -29.31 -9.15 -1.08
CA GLU A 42 -28.63 -9.80 0.03
C GLU A 42 -28.50 -8.90 1.27
N GLY A 43 -28.86 -7.64 1.16
CA GLY A 43 -28.86 -6.70 2.29
C GLY A 43 -27.47 -6.38 2.81
N LEU A 44 -26.43 -6.43 1.97
CA LEU A 44 -25.04 -6.19 2.38
C LEU A 44 -24.68 -4.69 2.49
N GLY A 45 -25.67 -3.80 2.41
CA GLY A 45 -25.47 -2.38 2.64
C GLY A 45 -24.84 -2.10 4.00
N GLY A 46 -23.74 -1.37 4.02
CA GLY A 46 -23.01 -1.02 5.23
C GLY A 46 -22.27 -2.18 5.92
N GLN A 47 -22.08 -3.34 5.27
CA GLN A 47 -21.47 -4.52 5.89
C GLN A 47 -20.09 -4.86 5.33
N VAL A 48 -19.72 -4.34 4.17
CA VAL A 48 -18.43 -4.62 3.53
C VAL A 48 -17.34 -3.81 4.22
N GLN A 49 -16.28 -4.49 4.69
CA GLN A 49 -15.16 -3.84 5.36
C GLN A 49 -14.11 -3.34 4.38
N MET A 50 -13.90 -4.05 3.28
CA MET A 50 -12.95 -3.65 2.26
C MET A 50 -13.47 -3.97 0.87
N ILE A 51 -13.29 -3.02 -0.05
CA ILE A 51 -13.48 -3.23 -1.49
C ILE A 51 -12.15 -2.96 -2.18
N TYR A 52 -11.70 -3.90 -3.02
CA TYR A 52 -10.56 -3.71 -3.91
C TYR A 52 -11.05 -3.74 -5.35
N MET A 53 -10.62 -2.76 -6.14
CA MET A 53 -10.96 -2.66 -7.56
C MET A 53 -9.70 -2.57 -8.40
N ASP A 54 -9.57 -3.46 -9.37
CA ASP A 54 -8.60 -3.38 -10.47
C ASP A 54 -9.35 -3.18 -11.79
N PRO A 55 -9.88 -1.97 -12.06
CA PRO A 55 -10.72 -1.69 -13.21
C PRO A 55 -9.87 -1.52 -14.47
N PRO A 56 -10.48 -1.49 -15.67
CA PRO A 56 -9.82 -0.92 -16.85
C PRO A 56 -9.30 0.48 -16.54
N TYR A 57 -8.06 0.80 -16.96
CA TYR A 57 -7.41 2.07 -16.60
C TYR A 57 -7.82 3.28 -17.47
N GLY A 58 -8.75 3.10 -18.35
CA GLY A 58 -9.23 4.18 -19.20
C GLY A 58 -8.31 4.56 -20.36
N VAL A 59 -7.30 3.75 -20.64
CA VAL A 59 -6.35 3.96 -21.72
C VAL A 59 -6.82 3.31 -23.02
N ARG A 60 -6.53 3.95 -24.16
CA ARG A 60 -6.85 3.40 -25.48
C ARG A 60 -5.91 2.24 -25.82
N PHE A 61 -6.09 1.08 -25.21
CA PHE A 61 -5.34 -0.11 -25.56
C PHE A 61 -6.27 -1.21 -26.11
N GLY A 62 -6.07 -1.58 -27.35
CA GLY A 62 -6.72 -2.75 -27.95
C GLY A 62 -6.13 -4.10 -27.51
N SER A 63 -5.14 -4.14 -26.58
CA SER A 63 -4.38 -5.36 -26.31
C SER A 63 -4.47 -5.89 -24.87
N ASN A 64 -5.22 -5.28 -23.98
CA ASN A 64 -5.26 -5.69 -22.56
C ASN A 64 -6.40 -6.67 -22.23
N PHE A 65 -7.07 -7.17 -23.22
CA PHE A 65 -8.16 -8.09 -23.04
C PHE A 65 -7.74 -9.50 -23.43
N GLN A 66 -7.88 -10.49 -22.52
CA GLN A 66 -7.63 -11.88 -22.78
C GLN A 66 -8.98 -12.61 -22.92
N PRO A 67 -9.46 -12.85 -24.16
CA PRO A 67 -10.77 -13.47 -24.38
C PRO A 67 -10.83 -14.95 -23.99
N PHE A 68 -9.67 -15.61 -23.83
CA PHE A 68 -9.59 -17.05 -23.57
C PHE A 68 -8.61 -17.37 -22.45
N VAL A 69 -9.04 -18.09 -21.42
CA VAL A 69 -8.25 -18.54 -20.26
C VAL A 69 -6.96 -19.32 -20.64
N ARG A 70 -6.90 -19.87 -21.84
CA ARG A 70 -5.79 -20.70 -22.33
C ARG A 70 -4.87 -20.03 -23.35
N ARG A 71 -5.15 -18.79 -23.76
CA ARG A 71 -4.38 -18.07 -24.78
C ARG A 71 -3.85 -16.76 -24.19
N THR A 72 -2.55 -16.67 -23.99
CA THR A 72 -1.88 -15.53 -23.35
C THR A 72 -1.44 -14.42 -24.31
N GLU A 73 -1.53 -14.67 -25.64
CA GLU A 73 -1.20 -13.68 -26.66
C GLU A 73 -2.48 -13.10 -27.25
N VAL A 74 -2.63 -11.78 -27.15
CA VAL A 74 -3.71 -11.00 -27.75
C VAL A 74 -3.10 -10.08 -28.79
N ARG A 75 -3.58 -10.11 -30.02
CA ARG A 75 -3.08 -9.26 -31.11
C ARG A 75 -3.92 -7.98 -31.20
N HIS A 76 -3.24 -6.88 -31.45
CA HIS A 76 -3.87 -5.58 -31.62
C HIS A 76 -4.76 -5.56 -32.86
N ASN A 77 -6.04 -5.21 -32.74
CA ASN A 77 -7.05 -5.16 -33.81
C ASN A 77 -7.42 -6.49 -34.49
N ASP A 78 -7.30 -7.62 -33.81
CA ASP A 78 -7.77 -8.91 -34.34
C ASP A 78 -9.17 -9.17 -33.74
N ASP A 79 -10.21 -9.15 -34.62
CA ASP A 79 -11.62 -9.37 -34.20
C ASP A 79 -11.85 -10.78 -33.64
N ASP A 80 -10.97 -11.74 -33.93
CA ASP A 80 -11.03 -13.11 -33.40
C ASP A 80 -10.52 -13.16 -31.92
N ASP A 81 -9.83 -12.15 -31.46
CA ASP A 81 -9.34 -12.05 -30.09
C ASP A 81 -10.30 -11.26 -29.17
N VAL A 82 -11.45 -10.82 -29.68
CA VAL A 82 -12.53 -10.18 -28.89
C VAL A 82 -13.52 -11.25 -28.43
N THR A 83 -13.91 -11.26 -27.14
CA THR A 83 -14.96 -12.17 -26.67
C THR A 83 -16.26 -11.91 -27.41
N ARG A 84 -16.94 -13.02 -27.75
CA ARG A 84 -18.25 -12.99 -28.41
C ARG A 84 -19.42 -12.76 -27.43
N GLU A 85 -19.17 -12.42 -26.18
CA GLU A 85 -20.24 -12.07 -25.25
C GLU A 85 -20.69 -10.62 -25.53
N PRO A 86 -21.90 -10.41 -26.02
CA PRO A 86 -22.38 -9.11 -26.49
C PRO A 86 -22.27 -8.01 -25.44
N GLU A 87 -22.47 -8.35 -24.16
CA GLU A 87 -22.48 -7.43 -23.05
C GLU A 87 -21.05 -6.95 -22.70
N MET A 88 -20.05 -7.81 -22.80
CA MET A 88 -18.65 -7.41 -22.57
C MET A 88 -18.08 -6.59 -23.75
N VAL A 89 -18.46 -6.97 -24.98
CA VAL A 89 -18.11 -6.20 -26.19
C VAL A 89 -18.79 -4.83 -26.17
N GLN A 90 -20.03 -4.76 -25.72
CA GLN A 90 -20.77 -3.51 -25.60
C GLN A 90 -20.20 -2.63 -24.49
N ALA A 91 -19.92 -3.17 -23.29
CA ALA A 91 -19.27 -2.42 -22.22
C ALA A 91 -17.89 -1.89 -22.65
N TYR A 92 -17.13 -2.66 -23.40
CA TYR A 92 -15.82 -2.26 -23.89
C TYR A 92 -15.90 -1.22 -25.03
N ARG A 93 -16.77 -1.38 -26.00
CA ARG A 93 -16.95 -0.44 -27.13
C ARG A 93 -17.68 0.83 -26.70
N ASP A 94 -18.77 0.72 -25.96
CA ASP A 94 -19.58 1.85 -25.52
C ASP A 94 -18.84 2.69 -24.47
N THR A 95 -18.04 2.07 -23.61
CA THR A 95 -17.24 2.77 -22.59
C THR A 95 -16.23 3.73 -23.22
N TRP A 96 -15.76 3.46 -24.45
CA TRP A 96 -14.72 4.26 -25.09
C TRP A 96 -15.21 5.10 -26.28
N GLU A 97 -16.43 4.94 -26.70
CA GLU A 97 -16.97 5.70 -27.84
C GLU A 97 -16.99 7.21 -27.58
N LEU A 98 -17.30 7.60 -26.35
CA LEU A 98 -17.25 8.98 -25.87
C LEU A 98 -15.92 9.34 -25.15
N GLY A 99 -14.92 8.45 -25.20
CA GLY A 99 -13.60 8.64 -24.58
C GLY A 99 -13.65 8.64 -23.06
N ILE A 100 -12.88 9.52 -22.43
CA ILE A 100 -12.71 9.59 -20.97
C ILE A 100 -14.04 9.75 -20.20
N HIS A 101 -15.02 10.44 -20.78
CA HIS A 101 -16.31 10.66 -20.12
C HIS A 101 -17.09 9.35 -19.90
N SER A 102 -17.06 8.44 -20.87
CA SER A 102 -17.68 7.11 -20.70
C SER A 102 -17.01 6.30 -19.62
N TYR A 103 -15.68 6.35 -19.55
CA TYR A 103 -14.90 5.73 -18.49
C TYR A 103 -15.26 6.28 -17.10
N LEU A 104 -15.32 7.61 -16.96
CA LEU A 104 -15.67 8.24 -15.70
C LEU A 104 -17.09 7.93 -15.25
N THR A 105 -18.06 7.88 -16.19
CA THR A 105 -19.43 7.44 -15.89
C THR A 105 -19.44 5.99 -15.40
N TYR A 106 -18.76 5.09 -16.11
CA TYR A 106 -18.61 3.69 -15.72
C TYR A 106 -18.04 3.53 -14.30
N MET A 107 -16.99 4.26 -13.98
CA MET A 107 -16.36 4.22 -12.66
C MET A 107 -17.26 4.85 -11.58
N ARG A 108 -17.91 5.99 -11.88
CA ARG A 108 -18.79 6.69 -10.95
C ARG A 108 -19.93 5.80 -10.45
N ASP A 109 -20.61 5.10 -11.33
CA ASP A 109 -21.72 4.24 -10.97
C ASP A 109 -21.30 3.12 -10.03
N ARG A 110 -20.14 2.52 -10.26
CA ARG A 110 -19.58 1.47 -9.41
C ARG A 110 -19.09 1.99 -8.07
N LEU A 111 -18.47 3.16 -8.04
CA LEU A 111 -18.00 3.81 -6.82
C LEU A 111 -19.16 4.23 -5.91
N LEU A 112 -20.28 4.71 -6.47
CA LEU A 112 -21.49 5.04 -5.72
C LEU A 112 -22.05 3.80 -4.99
N VAL A 113 -22.21 2.68 -5.70
CA VAL A 113 -22.69 1.43 -5.08
C VAL A 113 -21.68 0.90 -4.05
N SER A 114 -20.39 1.01 -4.33
CA SER A 114 -19.35 0.63 -3.37
C SER A 114 -19.43 1.40 -2.07
N ARG A 115 -19.69 2.70 -2.14
CA ARG A 115 -19.88 3.54 -0.95
C ARG A 115 -21.06 3.07 -0.09
N GLU A 116 -22.16 2.65 -0.73
CA GLU A 116 -23.33 2.12 0.00
C GLU A 116 -23.04 0.75 0.64
N LEU A 117 -22.28 -0.12 -0.01
CA LEU A 117 -21.89 -1.42 0.52
C LEU A 117 -20.94 -1.31 1.71
N LEU A 118 -20.04 -0.31 1.72
CA LEU A 118 -19.04 -0.16 2.77
C LEU A 118 -19.65 0.15 4.14
N GLY A 119 -19.14 -0.53 5.17
CA GLY A 119 -19.38 -0.20 6.56
C GLY A 119 -18.76 1.13 6.99
N PRO A 120 -19.11 1.69 8.16
CA PRO A 120 -18.58 2.98 8.61
C PRO A 120 -17.05 3.03 8.72
N SER A 121 -16.39 1.93 9.11
CA SER A 121 -14.94 1.79 9.18
C SER A 121 -14.31 1.27 7.89
N GLY A 122 -15.13 1.06 6.85
CA GLY A 122 -14.75 0.41 5.60
C GLY A 122 -13.83 1.24 4.73
N SER A 123 -13.09 0.55 3.88
CA SER A 123 -12.11 1.11 2.96
C SER A 123 -12.34 0.65 1.53
N VAL A 124 -12.14 1.54 0.57
CA VAL A 124 -12.06 1.20 -0.86
C VAL A 124 -10.66 1.48 -1.38
N PHE A 125 -10.14 0.54 -2.15
CA PHE A 125 -8.88 0.64 -2.85
C PHE A 125 -9.16 0.53 -4.36
N VAL A 126 -8.66 1.48 -5.13
CA VAL A 126 -8.83 1.45 -6.59
C VAL A 126 -7.47 1.58 -7.24
N GLN A 127 -7.09 0.57 -8.02
CA GLN A 127 -5.84 0.53 -8.75
C GLN A 127 -5.97 1.31 -10.06
N ILE A 128 -4.91 2.03 -10.44
CA ILE A 128 -4.90 2.87 -11.64
C ILE A 128 -3.46 3.15 -12.12
N SER A 129 -3.28 3.40 -13.41
CA SER A 129 -2.03 3.97 -13.95
C SER A 129 -1.96 5.48 -13.75
N ASP A 130 -0.78 6.06 -13.98
CA ASP A 130 -0.52 7.50 -13.90
C ASP A 130 -1.36 8.33 -14.90
N GLU A 131 -1.72 7.75 -16.05
CA GLU A 131 -2.44 8.46 -17.12
C GLU A 131 -3.78 9.05 -16.65
N ASN A 132 -4.58 8.26 -15.93
CA ASN A 132 -5.91 8.66 -15.46
C ASN A 132 -6.03 8.79 -13.94
N LEU A 133 -4.91 8.74 -13.22
CA LEU A 133 -4.86 8.89 -11.76
C LEU A 133 -5.58 10.16 -11.28
N HIS A 134 -5.34 11.29 -11.94
CA HIS A 134 -5.92 12.58 -11.58
C HIS A 134 -7.45 12.60 -11.78
N HIS A 135 -7.94 12.05 -12.89
CA HIS A 135 -9.38 11.98 -13.16
C HIS A 135 -10.11 11.06 -12.17
N LEU A 136 -9.53 9.87 -11.90
CA LEU A 136 -10.12 8.96 -10.94
C LEU A 136 -10.09 9.54 -9.52
N ARG A 137 -9.02 10.26 -9.17
CA ARG A 137 -8.90 10.94 -7.89
C ARG A 137 -9.99 11.98 -7.68
N GLU A 138 -10.24 12.86 -8.67
CA GLU A 138 -11.31 13.86 -8.64
C GLU A 138 -12.69 13.19 -8.50
N LEU A 139 -12.93 12.12 -9.23
CA LEU A 139 -14.16 11.35 -9.14
C LEU A 139 -14.36 10.73 -7.75
N MET A 140 -13.31 10.17 -7.17
CA MET A 140 -13.38 9.61 -5.81
C MET A 140 -13.56 10.70 -4.74
N ASP A 141 -12.97 11.88 -4.93
CA ASP A 141 -13.23 13.06 -4.09
C ASP A 141 -14.71 13.48 -4.14
N GLU A 142 -15.37 13.41 -5.32
CA GLU A 142 -16.81 13.67 -5.47
C GLU A 142 -17.65 12.61 -4.74
N VAL A 143 -17.34 11.33 -4.93
CA VAL A 143 -18.16 10.22 -4.39
C VAL A 143 -17.95 10.03 -2.90
N PHE A 144 -16.73 9.99 -2.43
CA PHE A 144 -16.39 9.68 -1.03
C PHE A 144 -16.17 10.92 -0.17
N GLY A 145 -15.88 12.07 -0.77
CA GLY A 145 -15.43 13.29 -0.12
C GLY A 145 -13.91 13.37 -0.04
N ALA A 146 -13.33 14.52 -0.38
CA ALA A 146 -11.88 14.73 -0.38
C ALA A 146 -11.22 14.49 0.99
N ASP A 147 -11.93 14.78 2.08
CA ASP A 147 -11.46 14.57 3.45
C ASP A 147 -11.31 13.09 3.81
N ASN A 148 -11.95 12.20 3.07
CA ASN A 148 -11.91 10.75 3.26
C ASN A 148 -10.77 10.07 2.48
N LEU A 149 -9.97 10.81 1.74
CA LEU A 149 -8.72 10.27 1.21
C LEU A 149 -7.78 9.89 2.35
N VAL A 150 -7.37 8.63 2.38
CA VAL A 150 -6.38 8.13 3.34
C VAL A 150 -4.98 8.22 2.77
N ALA A 151 -4.76 7.67 1.56
CA ALA A 151 -3.46 7.70 0.90
C ALA A 151 -3.55 7.49 -0.62
N VAL A 152 -2.54 7.99 -1.33
CA VAL A 152 -2.17 7.54 -2.67
C VAL A 152 -0.94 6.66 -2.51
N ILE A 153 -1.05 5.40 -2.89
CA ILE A 153 -0.01 4.40 -2.76
C ILE A 153 0.60 4.17 -4.13
N ALA A 154 1.92 4.37 -4.27
CA ALA A 154 2.66 4.00 -5.48
C ALA A 154 3.30 2.64 -5.28
N PHE A 155 3.18 1.73 -6.25
CA PHE A 155 3.84 0.43 -6.19
C PHE A 155 4.53 0.10 -7.51
N THR A 156 5.69 -0.56 -7.42
CA THR A 156 6.49 -0.93 -8.59
C THR A 156 5.87 -2.14 -9.28
N LYS A 157 5.54 -2.02 -10.59
CA LYS A 157 5.06 -3.13 -11.42
C LYS A 157 6.16 -3.78 -12.24
N THR A 158 7.19 -3.01 -12.60
CA THR A 158 8.35 -3.49 -13.34
C THR A 158 9.60 -2.73 -12.90
N THR A 159 10.75 -3.37 -13.00
CA THR A 159 12.04 -2.73 -12.67
C THR A 159 12.74 -2.16 -13.91
N VAL A 160 12.32 -2.59 -15.09
CA VAL A 160 12.93 -2.18 -16.37
C VAL A 160 11.82 -1.87 -17.37
N ALA A 161 11.80 -0.64 -17.86
CA ALA A 161 10.97 -0.23 -18.98
C ALA A 161 11.84 0.55 -19.97
N THR A 162 11.67 0.30 -21.26
CA THR A 162 12.34 1.05 -22.32
C THR A 162 11.40 2.17 -22.76
N SER A 163 11.87 3.42 -22.65
CA SER A 163 11.11 4.60 -23.07
C SER A 163 12.04 5.61 -23.70
N LEU A 164 11.52 6.43 -24.59
CA LEU A 164 12.26 7.57 -25.18
C LEU A 164 12.52 8.66 -24.13
N LEU A 165 11.61 8.81 -23.17
CA LEU A 165 11.70 9.74 -22.05
C LEU A 165 11.82 8.98 -20.74
N LEU A 166 11.22 9.47 -19.67
CA LEU A 166 11.21 8.80 -18.38
C LEU A 166 10.30 7.57 -18.42
N PRO A 167 10.82 6.35 -18.14
CA PRO A 167 9.99 5.16 -18.14
C PRO A 167 9.04 5.12 -16.95
N THR A 168 7.77 4.75 -17.19
CA THR A 168 6.78 4.50 -16.15
C THR A 168 6.98 3.08 -15.61
N VAL A 169 7.35 2.97 -14.34
CA VAL A 169 7.66 1.69 -13.67
C VAL A 169 6.70 1.37 -12.53
N CYS A 170 5.77 2.25 -12.20
CA CYS A 170 4.81 2.08 -11.12
C CYS A 170 3.38 2.29 -11.57
N ASP A 171 2.46 1.67 -10.84
CA ASP A 171 1.05 1.99 -10.82
C ASP A 171 0.67 2.50 -9.43
N PHE A 172 -0.58 2.92 -9.27
CA PHE A 172 -1.07 3.56 -8.05
C PHE A 172 -2.29 2.81 -7.51
N VAL A 173 -2.46 2.88 -6.20
CA VAL A 173 -3.71 2.52 -5.53
C VAL A 173 -4.21 3.74 -4.78
N LEU A 174 -5.40 4.19 -5.13
CA LEU A 174 -6.12 5.22 -4.38
C LEU A 174 -6.86 4.57 -3.22
N TRP A 175 -6.57 4.98 -2.00
CA TRP A 175 -7.22 4.49 -0.79
C TRP A 175 -8.12 5.57 -0.18
N TYR A 176 -9.41 5.30 -0.17
CA TYR A 176 -10.41 6.11 0.51
C TYR A 176 -11.08 5.31 1.62
N ALA A 177 -11.42 5.98 2.70
CA ALA A 177 -12.31 5.46 3.72
C ALA A 177 -13.75 5.88 3.44
N LYS A 178 -14.74 5.14 3.93
CA LYS A 178 -16.13 5.65 3.99
C LYS A 178 -16.23 6.82 4.95
N ASP A 179 -15.57 6.70 6.11
CA ASP A 179 -15.36 7.76 7.10
C ASP A 179 -13.94 7.64 7.63
N ARG A 180 -13.10 8.63 7.32
CA ARG A 180 -11.69 8.64 7.74
C ARG A 180 -11.52 8.66 9.25
N SER A 181 -12.45 9.23 9.99
CA SER A 181 -12.40 9.28 11.46
C SER A 181 -12.63 7.92 12.11
N ALA A 182 -13.34 7.02 11.41
CA ALA A 182 -13.68 5.68 11.87
C ALA A 182 -12.88 4.56 11.17
N VAL A 183 -11.99 4.90 10.22
CA VAL A 183 -11.27 3.91 9.40
C VAL A 183 -10.52 2.90 10.25
N LYS A 184 -10.72 1.60 9.96
CA LYS A 184 -9.93 0.52 10.54
C LYS A 184 -8.54 0.53 9.89
N PHE A 185 -7.48 0.67 10.71
CA PHE A 185 -6.11 0.68 10.21
C PHE A 185 -5.16 -0.06 11.15
N ARG A 186 -4.34 -0.92 10.57
CA ARG A 186 -3.24 -1.62 11.21
C ARG A 186 -1.94 -1.35 10.46
N SER A 187 -0.94 -0.81 11.17
CA SER A 187 0.39 -0.61 10.59
C SER A 187 1.02 -1.94 10.22
N LEU A 188 1.52 -2.04 9.00
CA LEU A 188 2.37 -3.14 8.55
C LEU A 188 3.83 -2.76 8.67
N PHE A 189 4.68 -3.76 8.84
CA PHE A 189 6.11 -3.58 9.04
C PHE A 189 6.89 -4.48 8.09
N LEU A 190 8.00 -3.95 7.58
CA LEU A 190 8.96 -4.70 6.78
C LEU A 190 10.22 -4.96 7.61
N PRO A 191 10.85 -6.15 7.49
CA PRO A 191 12.16 -6.38 8.09
C PRO A 191 13.15 -5.34 7.60
N LYS A 192 13.85 -4.72 8.53
CA LYS A 192 14.88 -3.72 8.24
C LYS A 192 16.15 -4.41 7.75
N LYS A 193 16.70 -3.97 6.64
CA LYS A 193 17.96 -4.47 6.09
C LYS A 193 19.02 -3.37 6.07
N LEU A 194 20.28 -3.73 6.20
CA LEU A 194 21.39 -2.80 5.98
C LEU A 194 21.34 -2.27 4.54
N GLY A 195 21.54 -0.96 4.40
CA GLY A 195 21.49 -0.30 3.09
C GLY A 195 20.09 0.18 2.69
N ASP A 196 19.02 -0.32 3.31
CA ASP A 196 17.67 0.18 3.07
C ASP A 196 17.53 1.65 3.52
N GLU A 197 16.55 2.34 2.97
CA GLU A 197 16.16 3.68 3.42
C GLU A 197 15.85 3.66 4.93
N GLY A 198 16.47 4.58 5.68
CA GLY A 198 16.42 4.59 7.15
C GLY A 198 17.45 3.68 7.85
N ALA A 199 18.16 2.83 7.12
CA ALA A 199 19.23 1.96 7.63
C ALA A 199 20.65 2.33 7.13
N THR A 200 20.77 3.30 6.22
CA THR A 200 22.04 3.75 5.61
C THR A 200 23.05 4.35 6.58
N ARG A 201 22.60 4.76 7.79
CA ARG A 201 23.46 5.43 8.79
C ARG A 201 24.06 4.49 9.83
N TYR A 202 23.79 3.18 9.80
CA TYR A 202 24.32 2.20 10.74
C TYR A 202 25.73 1.76 10.31
N ASN A 203 26.71 2.63 10.49
CA ASN A 203 28.07 2.49 9.98
C ASN A 203 29.08 2.12 11.07
N PHE A 204 28.64 1.83 12.28
CA PHE A 204 29.48 1.50 13.42
C PHE A 204 29.13 0.11 13.95
N LEU A 205 30.13 -0.55 14.52
CA LEU A 205 30.04 -1.87 15.13
C LEU A 205 30.59 -1.80 16.56
N GLU A 206 29.83 -2.34 17.50
CA GLU A 206 30.27 -2.61 18.86
C GLU A 206 30.53 -4.11 19.02
N LEU A 207 31.72 -4.47 19.44
CA LEU A 207 32.11 -5.86 19.70
C LEU A 207 31.72 -6.29 21.14
N PRO A 208 31.67 -7.60 21.45
CA PRO A 208 31.30 -8.07 22.78
C PRO A 208 32.20 -7.58 23.93
N ASP A 209 33.44 -7.21 23.63
CA ASP A 209 34.38 -6.63 24.58
C ASP A 209 34.14 -5.12 24.84
N GLY A 210 33.12 -4.54 24.20
CA GLY A 210 32.80 -3.12 24.27
C GLY A 210 33.61 -2.23 23.31
N THR A 211 34.52 -2.82 22.52
CA THR A 211 35.29 -2.09 21.51
C THR A 211 34.35 -1.59 20.39
N ARG A 212 34.47 -0.31 20.07
CA ARG A 212 33.65 0.36 19.04
C ARG A 212 34.53 0.76 17.86
N ARG A 213 34.13 0.39 16.64
CA ARG A 213 34.78 0.77 15.42
C ARG A 213 33.82 1.11 14.29
N ARG A 214 34.30 1.80 13.30
CA ARG A 214 33.54 1.98 12.05
C ARG A 214 33.54 0.68 11.24
N LEU A 215 32.46 0.41 10.52
CA LEU A 215 32.44 -0.66 9.51
C LEU A 215 33.49 -0.38 8.42
N THR A 216 34.15 -1.42 7.94
CA THR A 216 34.98 -1.30 6.74
C THR A 216 34.12 -1.05 5.51
N LYS A 217 34.73 -0.64 4.40
CA LYS A 217 33.97 -0.39 3.16
C LYS A 217 33.34 -1.69 2.65
N GLU A 218 34.06 -2.79 2.73
CA GLU A 218 33.60 -4.13 2.33
C GLU A 218 32.43 -4.63 3.20
N GLU A 219 32.45 -4.33 4.52
CA GLU A 219 31.35 -4.66 5.43
C GLU A 219 30.11 -3.80 5.13
N GLN A 220 30.28 -2.51 4.76
CA GLN A 220 29.18 -1.63 4.38
C GLN A 220 28.54 -2.02 3.05
N GLU A 221 29.35 -2.46 2.08
CA GLU A 221 28.92 -2.92 0.76
C GLU A 221 28.37 -4.36 0.79
N GLY A 222 28.51 -5.08 1.92
CA GLY A 222 28.03 -6.45 2.09
C GLY A 222 28.90 -7.50 1.39
N SER A 223 30.09 -7.14 0.87
CA SER A 223 31.04 -8.08 0.27
C SER A 223 31.76 -8.91 1.32
N VAL A 224 31.88 -8.39 2.55
CA VAL A 224 32.34 -9.10 3.73
C VAL A 224 31.28 -8.98 4.82
N ALA A 225 30.92 -10.09 5.44
CA ALA A 225 29.97 -10.07 6.55
C ALA A 225 30.62 -9.42 7.80
N ALA A 226 29.93 -8.46 8.41
CA ALA A 226 30.32 -7.97 9.72
C ALA A 226 30.28 -9.10 10.76
N PRO A 227 31.15 -9.08 11.79
CA PRO A 227 31.17 -10.09 12.84
C PRO A 227 29.77 -10.29 13.45
N ALA A 228 29.28 -11.53 13.41
CA ALA A 228 27.92 -11.87 13.88
C ALA A 228 27.73 -11.62 15.41
N SER A 229 28.82 -11.61 16.18
CA SER A 229 28.82 -11.29 17.59
C SER A 229 28.77 -9.76 17.89
N GLY A 230 28.99 -8.92 16.88
CA GLY A 230 28.97 -7.48 17.02
C GLY A 230 27.57 -6.89 16.83
N ARG A 231 27.30 -5.75 17.48
CA ARG A 231 26.05 -5.00 17.33
C ARG A 231 26.27 -3.77 16.48
N LEU A 232 25.55 -3.68 15.38
CA LEU A 232 25.57 -2.50 14.52
C LEU A 232 24.86 -1.33 15.22
N TYR A 233 25.45 -0.14 15.14
CA TYR A 233 24.85 1.06 15.70
C TYR A 233 25.09 2.31 14.84
N THR A 234 24.31 3.33 15.14
CA THR A 234 24.49 4.70 14.64
C THR A 234 24.37 5.67 15.81
N THR A 235 24.87 6.88 15.61
CA THR A 235 24.67 7.97 16.55
C THR A 235 23.77 9.05 15.95
N THR A 236 22.91 9.64 16.77
CA THR A 236 22.01 10.70 16.35
C THR A 236 22.07 11.87 17.35
N ASP A 237 21.77 13.07 16.88
CA ASP A 237 21.73 14.24 17.73
C ASP A 237 20.68 14.14 18.83
N LEU A 238 21.08 14.40 20.06
CA LEU A 238 20.19 14.60 21.21
C LEU A 238 19.59 16.00 21.26
N LYS A 239 20.03 16.90 20.39
CA LYS A 239 19.63 18.30 20.33
C LYS A 239 18.64 18.57 19.19
N SER A 240 17.77 19.57 19.41
CA SER A 240 16.81 20.07 18.43
C SER A 240 16.80 21.61 18.49
N GLN A 241 16.45 22.24 17.38
CA GLN A 241 16.28 23.69 17.32
C GLN A 241 15.07 24.16 18.13
N GLY A 242 15.17 25.39 18.62
CA GLY A 242 14.15 26.07 19.39
C GLY A 242 14.41 25.99 20.90
N PHE A 243 14.04 27.05 21.60
CA PHE A 243 14.08 27.11 23.06
C PHE A 243 12.86 26.41 23.65
N ARG A 244 13.08 25.56 24.66
CA ARG A 244 12.02 24.98 25.49
C ARG A 244 12.46 25.00 26.97
N GLN A 245 11.68 25.64 27.82
CA GLN A 245 12.01 25.91 29.22
C GLN A 245 12.49 24.66 29.97
N PHE A 246 11.88 23.50 29.79
CA PHE A 246 12.20 22.29 30.55
C PHE A 246 13.28 21.40 29.91
N THR A 247 13.69 21.70 28.69
CA THR A 247 14.68 20.90 27.94
C THR A 247 15.86 21.73 27.43
N THR A 248 15.91 23.03 27.77
CA THR A 248 17.08 23.91 27.56
C THR A 248 17.81 24.11 28.87
N VAL A 249 18.23 23.04 29.50
CA VAL A 249 18.91 22.99 30.79
C VAL A 249 20.21 22.20 30.69
N PRO A 250 21.21 22.46 31.53
CA PRO A 250 22.44 21.67 31.52
C PRO A 250 22.19 20.24 31.96
N PHE A 251 23.02 19.32 31.45
CA PHE A 251 23.03 17.92 31.85
C PHE A 251 24.45 17.45 32.14
N ALA A 252 24.66 16.92 33.34
CA ALA A 252 25.95 16.36 33.78
C ALA A 252 26.10 14.92 33.31
N PHE A 253 27.18 14.63 32.59
CA PHE A 253 27.49 13.28 32.12
C PHE A 253 28.99 13.03 32.18
N GLN A 254 29.40 11.92 32.83
CA GLN A 254 30.81 11.53 33.03
C GLN A 254 31.68 12.63 33.62
N GLY A 255 31.17 13.36 34.61
CA GLY A 255 31.90 14.42 35.30
C GLY A 255 32.02 15.75 34.57
N GLN A 256 31.39 15.87 33.38
CA GLN A 256 31.36 17.10 32.59
C GLN A 256 29.90 17.56 32.39
N GLU A 257 29.71 18.87 32.38
CA GLU A 257 28.42 19.51 32.13
C GLU A 257 28.28 19.82 30.63
N TYR A 258 27.15 19.42 30.06
CA TYR A 258 26.80 19.64 28.66
C TYR A 258 25.55 20.51 28.52
N HIS A 259 25.58 21.42 27.57
CA HIS A 259 24.46 22.29 27.24
C HIS A 259 23.95 22.01 25.84
N PRO A 260 22.64 22.15 25.58
CA PRO A 260 22.11 21.98 24.21
C PRO A 260 22.64 23.06 23.26
N GLY A 261 22.99 24.25 23.78
CA GLY A 261 23.47 25.38 23.01
C GLY A 261 22.45 26.54 22.93
N PRO A 262 22.86 27.70 22.43
CA PRO A 262 21.97 28.84 22.26
C PRO A 262 20.83 28.50 21.28
N ASN A 263 19.61 28.84 21.68
CA ASN A 263 18.38 28.56 20.90
C ASN A 263 18.17 27.08 20.50
N MET A 264 18.64 26.18 21.37
CA MET A 264 18.48 24.72 21.20
C MET A 264 17.92 24.09 22.48
N ASN A 265 17.37 22.88 22.33
CA ASN A 265 16.86 22.09 23.45
C ASN A 265 17.26 20.62 23.29
N TRP A 266 17.23 19.85 24.39
CA TRP A 266 17.33 18.41 24.34
C TRP A 266 16.05 17.83 23.74
N LYS A 267 16.16 16.79 22.94
CA LYS A 267 15.01 16.07 22.35
C LYS A 267 14.21 15.27 23.38
N THR A 268 14.70 15.15 24.60
CA THR A 268 14.05 14.49 25.72
C THR A 268 14.24 15.32 27.02
N THR A 269 13.52 14.95 28.08
CA THR A 269 13.64 15.56 29.41
C THR A 269 14.94 15.15 30.08
N LEU A 270 15.33 15.84 31.20
CA LEU A 270 16.47 15.41 32.00
C LEU A 270 16.35 13.96 32.46
N GLN A 271 15.18 13.56 32.94
CA GLN A 271 14.92 12.17 33.32
C GLN A 271 15.10 11.20 32.14
N GLY A 272 14.76 11.64 30.93
CA GLY A 272 15.00 10.86 29.71
C GLY A 272 16.49 10.72 29.41
N LEU A 273 17.30 11.79 29.61
CA LEU A 273 18.76 11.75 29.48
C LEU A 273 19.38 10.83 30.54
N GLU A 274 18.95 10.90 31.80
CA GLU A 274 19.40 10.00 32.86
C GLU A 274 19.13 8.53 32.52
N ARG A 275 17.94 8.20 32.02
CA ARG A 275 17.61 6.84 31.58
C ARG A 275 18.52 6.39 30.44
N LEU A 276 18.75 7.24 29.44
CA LEU A 276 19.66 6.92 28.33
C LEU A 276 21.09 6.70 28.83
N ALA A 277 21.57 7.52 29.77
CA ALA A 277 22.88 7.39 30.40
C ALA A 277 23.00 6.06 31.19
N GLY A 278 22.00 5.72 32.00
CA GLY A 278 21.95 4.46 32.77
C GLY A 278 21.92 3.23 31.90
N GLN A 279 21.39 3.33 30.68
CA GLN A 279 21.36 2.26 29.68
C GLN A 279 22.57 2.28 28.73
N SER A 280 23.60 3.07 28.98
CA SER A 280 24.76 3.25 28.11
C SER A 280 24.41 3.68 26.67
N ARG A 281 23.34 4.49 26.55
CA ARG A 281 22.83 4.96 25.26
C ARG A 281 23.28 6.37 24.90
N ILE A 282 24.15 6.98 25.70
CA ILE A 282 24.77 8.27 25.41
C ILE A 282 26.26 8.05 25.13
N VAL A 283 26.74 8.66 24.06
CA VAL A 283 28.17 8.73 23.73
C VAL A 283 28.57 10.19 23.57
N VAL A 284 29.84 10.49 23.89
CA VAL A 284 30.43 11.79 23.64
C VAL A 284 31.13 11.78 22.31
N GLU A 285 30.73 12.67 21.40
CA GLU A 285 31.41 12.93 20.13
C GLU A 285 31.84 14.39 20.08
N GLY A 286 33.16 14.64 20.18
CA GLY A 286 33.68 15.98 20.37
C GLY A 286 33.12 16.60 21.64
N ASN A 287 32.49 17.75 21.54
CA ASN A 287 31.86 18.48 22.67
C ASN A 287 30.35 18.26 22.76
N SER A 288 29.82 17.18 22.14
CA SER A 288 28.40 16.96 22.09
C SER A 288 28.01 15.55 22.53
N LEU A 289 26.88 15.50 23.24
CA LEU A 289 26.23 14.21 23.54
C LEU A 289 25.42 13.72 22.35
N ARG A 290 25.59 12.44 22.04
CA ARG A 290 24.86 11.76 20.94
C ARG A 290 24.09 10.57 21.51
N TYR A 291 22.93 10.31 20.94
CA TYR A 291 22.14 9.11 21.23
C TYR A 291 22.66 7.94 20.40
N LEU A 292 23.06 6.88 21.06
CA LEU A 292 23.47 5.63 20.45
C LEU A 292 22.25 4.74 20.21
N ARG A 293 22.00 4.40 18.94
CA ARG A 293 20.92 3.53 18.51
C ARG A 293 21.52 2.28 17.87
N TYR A 294 21.18 1.12 18.39
CA TYR A 294 21.52 -0.13 17.73
C TYR A 294 20.54 -0.44 16.61
N PHE A 295 21.01 -1.19 15.62
CA PHE A 295 20.21 -1.62 14.48
C PHE A 295 19.01 -2.45 14.90
N ASP A 296 19.22 -3.32 15.89
CA ASP A 296 18.26 -4.23 16.49
C ASP A 296 17.28 -3.59 17.51
N ASP A 297 17.49 -2.32 17.87
CA ASP A 297 16.52 -1.56 18.69
C ASP A 297 15.16 -1.44 17.98
N TYR A 298 15.19 -1.37 16.65
CA TYR A 298 14.02 -1.30 15.76
C TYR A 298 14.27 -2.22 14.57
N PRO A 299 13.98 -3.52 14.69
CA PRO A 299 14.31 -4.51 13.67
C PRO A 299 13.42 -4.43 12.44
N VAL A 300 12.42 -3.55 12.46
CA VAL A 300 11.44 -3.37 11.38
C VAL A 300 11.26 -1.90 11.05
N ASN A 301 10.89 -1.61 9.81
CA ASN A 301 10.43 -0.31 9.35
C ASN A 301 8.93 -0.36 9.08
N PRO A 302 8.17 0.69 9.46
CA PRO A 302 6.76 0.76 9.07
C PRO A 302 6.64 0.86 7.55
N LEU A 303 5.63 0.20 7.00
CA LEU A 303 5.30 0.30 5.58
C LEU A 303 4.84 1.73 5.27
N SER A 304 5.41 2.34 4.24
CA SER A 304 5.01 3.66 3.73
C SER A 304 4.00 3.51 2.58
N ASN A 305 3.62 4.62 1.97
CA ASN A 305 2.80 4.64 0.76
C ASN A 305 3.62 4.47 -0.54
N VAL A 306 4.89 4.10 -0.46
CA VAL A 306 5.73 3.76 -1.62
C VAL A 306 6.20 2.31 -1.46
N TRP A 307 5.74 1.43 -2.33
CA TRP A 307 6.00 -0.01 -2.26
C TRP A 307 6.94 -0.43 -3.39
N THR A 308 8.22 -0.38 -3.13
CA THR A 308 9.27 -0.74 -4.10
C THR A 308 9.59 -2.24 -4.13
N ASP A 309 9.14 -2.98 -3.12
CA ASP A 309 9.36 -4.41 -2.95
C ASP A 309 8.26 -5.28 -3.56
N ILE A 310 7.29 -4.66 -4.25
CA ILE A 310 6.32 -5.33 -5.10
C ILE A 310 6.96 -5.39 -6.50
N GLY A 311 7.76 -6.41 -6.75
CA GLY A 311 8.28 -6.69 -8.11
C GLY A 311 7.18 -7.25 -9.01
N GLY A 312 7.39 -7.19 -10.33
CA GLY A 312 6.49 -7.85 -11.29
C GLY A 312 6.29 -9.34 -10.95
N ILE A 313 5.20 -9.91 -11.46
CA ILE A 313 4.80 -11.31 -11.21
C ILE A 313 5.99 -12.24 -11.44
N GLN A 314 6.48 -12.86 -10.37
CA GLN A 314 7.54 -13.86 -10.44
C GLN A 314 6.90 -15.23 -10.62
N THR A 315 7.11 -15.83 -11.79
CA THR A 315 6.52 -17.11 -12.23
C THR A 315 6.68 -18.29 -11.27
N ARG A 316 7.56 -18.22 -10.26
CA ARG A 316 7.75 -19.28 -9.27
C ARG A 316 6.83 -19.20 -8.04
N THR A 317 6.49 -17.98 -7.61
CA THR A 317 5.73 -17.73 -6.38
C THR A 317 4.32 -17.18 -6.65
N ASP A 318 4.13 -16.58 -7.80
CA ASP A 318 2.87 -15.99 -8.26
C ASP A 318 2.72 -16.29 -9.75
N PRO A 319 2.21 -17.48 -10.13
CA PRO A 319 2.14 -17.90 -11.52
C PRO A 319 1.22 -16.95 -12.30
N LYS A 320 1.72 -16.45 -13.43
CA LYS A 320 0.95 -15.58 -14.31
C LYS A 320 -0.12 -16.41 -15.02
N VAL A 321 -1.35 -16.28 -14.57
CA VAL A 321 -2.53 -16.95 -15.13
C VAL A 321 -3.39 -16.03 -15.99
N TYR A 322 -3.18 -14.71 -15.85
CA TYR A 322 -3.91 -13.67 -16.58
C TYR A 322 -2.94 -12.59 -17.12
N VAL A 323 -3.29 -11.98 -18.27
CA VAL A 323 -2.37 -11.08 -18.99
C VAL A 323 -2.06 -9.80 -18.22
N VAL A 324 -3.04 -9.24 -17.51
CA VAL A 324 -2.96 -8.02 -16.70
C VAL A 324 -3.10 -8.29 -15.21
N GLN A 325 -2.68 -9.45 -14.76
CA GLN A 325 -2.79 -9.89 -13.37
C GLN A 325 -2.04 -8.93 -12.43
N THR A 326 -2.73 -8.47 -11.40
CA THR A 326 -2.12 -7.75 -10.28
C THR A 326 -1.45 -8.71 -9.31
N THR A 327 -0.37 -8.28 -8.69
CA THR A 327 0.33 -9.09 -7.69
C THR A 327 -0.50 -9.23 -6.41
N ASN A 328 -0.65 -10.47 -5.94
CA ASN A 328 -1.34 -10.78 -4.68
C ASN A 328 -0.80 -9.99 -3.49
N LYS A 329 0.48 -9.62 -3.51
CA LYS A 329 1.12 -8.88 -2.43
C LYS A 329 0.52 -7.49 -2.21
N ALA A 330 0.09 -6.80 -3.28
CA ALA A 330 -0.57 -5.50 -3.17
C ALA A 330 -1.94 -5.63 -2.48
N ILE A 331 -2.78 -6.55 -2.97
CA ILE A 331 -4.11 -6.82 -2.41
C ILE A 331 -4.01 -7.29 -0.95
N MET A 332 -3.12 -8.24 -0.69
CA MET A 332 -2.87 -8.76 0.67
C MET A 332 -2.49 -7.66 1.66
N ARG A 333 -1.67 -6.67 1.25
CA ARG A 333 -1.33 -5.53 2.12
C ARG A 333 -2.55 -4.67 2.44
N CYS A 334 -3.38 -4.38 1.45
CA CYS A 334 -4.63 -3.64 1.66
C CYS A 334 -5.53 -4.39 2.64
N MET A 335 -5.70 -5.71 2.48
CA MET A 335 -6.47 -6.54 3.41
C MET A 335 -5.89 -6.51 4.82
N LEU A 336 -4.60 -6.76 4.98
CA LEU A 336 -3.95 -6.81 6.31
C LEU A 336 -3.99 -5.47 7.04
N MET A 337 -4.02 -4.35 6.30
CA MET A 337 -4.14 -3.01 6.89
C MET A 337 -5.55 -2.70 7.38
N THR A 338 -6.60 -3.20 6.73
CA THR A 338 -7.96 -2.69 6.90
C THR A 338 -9.00 -3.72 7.31
N THR A 339 -8.64 -5.00 7.41
CA THR A 339 -9.58 -6.07 7.76
C THR A 339 -9.11 -6.94 8.92
N ASP A 340 -10.07 -7.57 9.60
CA ASP A 340 -9.88 -8.63 10.59
C ASP A 340 -10.47 -9.95 10.08
N PRO A 341 -10.07 -11.09 10.66
CA PRO A 341 -10.74 -12.36 10.36
C PRO A 341 -12.26 -12.28 10.62
N GLY A 342 -13.05 -12.64 9.60
CA GLY A 342 -14.50 -12.56 9.63
C GLY A 342 -15.08 -11.29 9.00
N ASP A 343 -14.26 -10.30 8.67
CA ASP A 343 -14.72 -9.13 7.91
C ASP A 343 -15.04 -9.53 6.44
N LEU A 344 -16.07 -8.90 5.89
CA LEU A 344 -16.47 -9.10 4.50
C LEU A 344 -15.61 -8.27 3.57
N VAL A 345 -15.03 -8.92 2.57
CA VAL A 345 -14.21 -8.31 1.52
C VAL A 345 -14.85 -8.55 0.16
N LEU A 346 -14.87 -7.53 -0.68
CA LEU A 346 -15.30 -7.58 -2.08
C LEU A 346 -14.11 -7.19 -2.97
N ASP A 347 -13.81 -8.04 -3.97
CA ASP A 347 -12.75 -7.83 -4.96
C ASP A 347 -13.36 -7.94 -6.38
#